data_684400aadd73afa758c646e49ab4b2ba
#
_entry.id   684400aadd73afa758c646e49ab4b2ba
#
_cell.length_a   1.000
_cell.length_b   1.000
_cell.length_c   1.000
_cell.angle_alpha   90.00
_cell.angle_beta   90.00
_cell.angle_gamma   90.00
#
_symmetry.space_group_name_H-M   'P 1'
#
loop_
_entity.id
_entity.type
_entity.pdbx_description
1 polymer ?
#
loop_
_entity_poly.entity_id
_entity_poly.type
_entity_poly.pdbx_seq_one_letter_code
_entity_poly.pdbx_strand_id
1 'polypeptide(L)'
;FEYEKQMRFGNIKPLISINISAETFMSTDFLGRFKKIMYKYQTHPKNIVIEIIEEVCLYDINIAKSKINNLRNLGFQVAIDDFGTGYSSLSYLSDLEVDFIKIDRKFVLDLNKEKGKKVLRDIINISHSIGCKVIIEGVENESQLQLVKIFGADFVQGFYFHKPNT
;
A
#
# COMPACT_ATOMS: atom_id res chain seq x y z
N PHE A 1 13.78 9.07 -12.63
CA PHE A 1 14.61 8.78 -13.81
C PHE A 1 16.05 8.41 -13.46
N GLU A 2 16.71 9.10 -12.52
CA GLU A 2 18.04 8.68 -12.02
C GLU A 2 17.95 7.45 -11.13
N TYR A 3 16.90 7.28 -10.36
CA TYR A 3 16.67 6.15 -9.48
C TYR A 3 16.57 4.81 -10.23
N GLU A 4 15.87 4.78 -11.36
CA GLU A 4 15.78 3.57 -12.21
C GLU A 4 17.14 3.14 -12.79
N LYS A 5 18.06 4.08 -13.01
CA LYS A 5 19.42 3.78 -13.51
C LYS A 5 20.36 3.25 -12.43
N GLN A 6 20.16 3.65 -11.16
CA GLN A 6 21.04 3.26 -10.05
C GLN A 6 20.68 1.91 -9.42
N MET A 7 19.42 1.45 -9.54
CA MET A 7 18.94 0.20 -8.93
C MET A 7 18.89 -0.98 -9.92
N ARG A 8 19.94 -1.21 -10.70
CA ARG A 8 20.12 -2.49 -11.38
C ARG A 8 20.74 -3.52 -10.42
N PHE A 9 19.96 -3.96 -9.45
CA PHE A 9 20.24 -5.19 -8.72
C PHE A 9 19.66 -6.38 -9.49
N GLY A 10 20.43 -6.92 -10.41
CA GLY A 10 20.00 -8.08 -11.21
C GLY A 10 18.75 -7.81 -12.06
N ASN A 11 17.94 -8.85 -12.31
CA ASN A 11 16.70 -8.77 -13.10
C ASN A 11 15.47 -8.29 -12.29
N ILE A 12 15.64 -7.82 -11.06
CA ILE A 12 14.54 -7.35 -10.19
C ILE A 12 14.32 -5.88 -10.46
N LYS A 13 13.17 -5.54 -11.03
CA LYS A 13 12.71 -4.14 -11.15
C LYS A 13 12.12 -3.72 -9.80
N PRO A 14 12.64 -2.67 -9.15
CA PRO A 14 12.09 -2.21 -7.89
C PRO A 14 10.68 -1.67 -8.09
N LEU A 15 9.79 -1.90 -7.11
CA LEU A 15 8.54 -1.17 -6.98
C LEU A 15 8.83 0.17 -6.31
N ILE A 16 8.27 1.24 -6.86
CA ILE A 16 8.38 2.59 -6.32
C ILE A 16 7.02 3.00 -5.80
N SER A 17 6.91 3.26 -4.52
CA SER A 17 5.69 3.76 -3.89
C SER A 17 5.62 5.28 -3.94
N ILE A 18 4.44 5.80 -4.26
CA ILE A 18 4.16 7.24 -4.29
C ILE A 18 2.91 7.52 -3.48
N ASN A 19 3.08 8.25 -2.38
CA ASN A 19 1.97 8.72 -1.57
C ASN A 19 1.20 9.84 -2.26
N ILE A 20 -0.11 9.72 -2.30
CA ILE A 20 -1.01 10.74 -2.85
C ILE A 20 -1.86 11.33 -1.72
N SER A 21 -1.78 12.65 -1.55
CA SER A 21 -2.64 13.32 -0.56
C SER A 21 -4.12 13.21 -0.92
N ALA A 22 -4.98 13.21 0.10
CA ALA A 22 -6.43 13.20 -0.05
C ALA A 22 -6.93 14.27 -1.03
N GLU A 23 -6.45 15.50 -0.87
CA GLU A 23 -6.79 16.63 -1.74
C GLU A 23 -6.42 16.36 -3.20
N THR A 24 -5.21 15.87 -3.44
CA THR A 24 -4.73 15.54 -4.80
C THR A 24 -5.57 14.43 -5.40
N PHE A 25 -5.80 13.35 -4.66
CA PHE A 25 -6.58 12.21 -5.14
C PHE A 25 -8.02 12.60 -5.47
N MET A 26 -8.67 13.41 -4.62
CA MET A 26 -10.06 13.84 -4.82
C MET A 26 -10.21 14.92 -5.90
N SER A 27 -9.13 15.59 -6.33
CA SER A 27 -9.21 16.62 -7.36
C SER A 27 -9.79 16.09 -8.69
N THR A 28 -10.54 16.94 -9.41
CA THR A 28 -11.19 16.57 -10.68
C THR A 28 -10.18 16.32 -11.80
N ASP A 29 -9.03 17.00 -11.78
CA ASP A 29 -7.98 16.88 -12.81
C ASP A 29 -6.87 15.88 -12.43
N PHE A 30 -7.06 15.09 -11.38
CA PHE A 30 -6.07 14.13 -10.88
C PHE A 30 -5.51 13.23 -11.99
N LEU A 31 -6.38 12.52 -12.68
CA LEU A 31 -5.97 11.58 -13.75
C LEU A 31 -5.35 12.29 -14.95
N GLY A 32 -5.84 13.50 -15.29
CA GLY A 32 -5.26 14.32 -16.36
C GLY A 32 -3.82 14.71 -16.06
N ARG A 33 -3.52 15.10 -14.82
CA ARG A 33 -2.15 15.39 -14.36
C ARG A 33 -1.25 14.16 -14.45
N PHE A 34 -1.72 13.01 -13.98
CA PHE A 34 -0.96 11.76 -14.05
C PHE A 34 -0.61 11.39 -15.49
N LYS A 35 -1.58 11.43 -16.41
CA LYS A 35 -1.34 11.15 -17.84
C LYS A 35 -0.31 12.10 -18.45
N LYS A 36 -0.37 13.40 -18.14
CA LYS A 36 0.62 14.39 -18.60
C LYS A 36 2.03 14.07 -18.10
N ILE A 37 2.17 13.70 -16.79
CA ILE A 37 3.45 13.34 -16.20
C ILE A 37 4.01 12.07 -16.87
N MET A 38 3.19 11.03 -17.01
CA MET A 38 3.59 9.79 -17.67
C MET A 38 4.09 10.04 -19.09
N TYR A 39 3.35 10.83 -19.88
CA TYR A 39 3.74 11.16 -21.25
C TYR A 39 5.05 11.95 -21.28
N LYS A 40 5.17 12.99 -20.43
CA LYS A 40 6.36 13.85 -20.36
C LYS A 40 7.64 13.09 -20.01
N TYR A 41 7.54 12.14 -19.07
CA TYR A 41 8.71 11.43 -18.52
C TYR A 41 8.84 10.00 -19.04
N GLN A 42 7.97 9.55 -19.93
CA GLN A 42 7.94 8.20 -20.50
C GLN A 42 8.03 7.11 -19.40
N THR A 43 7.30 7.32 -18.30
CA THR A 43 7.33 6.42 -17.15
C THR A 43 6.62 5.11 -17.44
N HIS A 44 7.12 4.02 -16.84
CA HIS A 44 6.50 2.70 -16.89
C HIS A 44 5.65 2.46 -15.63
N PRO A 45 4.31 2.56 -15.71
CA PRO A 45 3.44 2.52 -14.52
C PRO A 45 3.49 1.19 -13.76
N LYS A 46 3.83 0.08 -14.43
CA LYS A 46 3.86 -1.27 -13.83
C LYS A 46 4.78 -1.43 -12.61
N ASN A 47 5.75 -0.52 -12.46
CA ASN A 47 6.69 -0.53 -11.34
C ASN A 47 6.34 0.54 -10.29
N ILE A 48 5.20 1.20 -10.43
CA ILE A 48 4.77 2.28 -9.53
C ILE A 48 3.53 1.83 -8.77
N VAL A 49 3.59 1.94 -7.45
CA VAL A 49 2.47 1.74 -6.53
C VAL A 49 1.98 3.12 -6.08
N ILE A 50 0.72 3.40 -6.30
CA ILE A 50 0.07 4.61 -5.80
C ILE A 50 -0.53 4.30 -4.44
N GLU A 51 -0.05 4.98 -3.40
CA GLU A 51 -0.50 4.80 -2.03
C GLU A 51 -1.56 5.85 -1.69
N ILE A 52 -2.73 5.39 -1.23
CA ILE A 52 -3.91 6.19 -0.93
C ILE A 52 -4.32 5.87 0.51
N ILE A 53 -4.42 6.88 1.38
CA ILE A 53 -4.84 6.68 2.76
C ILE A 53 -6.28 6.18 2.84
N GLU A 54 -6.55 5.29 3.79
CA GLU A 54 -7.85 4.63 3.97
C GLU A 54 -9.02 5.62 4.03
N GLU A 55 -8.88 6.72 4.77
CA GLU A 55 -9.94 7.72 4.99
C GLU A 55 -10.48 8.33 3.68
N VAL A 56 -9.62 8.48 2.67
CA VAL A 56 -10.02 9.02 1.36
C VAL A 56 -11.00 8.10 0.66
N CYS A 57 -10.80 6.79 0.79
CA CYS A 57 -11.70 5.79 0.19
C CYS A 57 -13.06 5.79 0.87
N LEU A 58 -13.09 6.09 2.17
CA LEU A 58 -14.33 6.12 2.96
C LEU A 58 -15.17 7.40 2.73
N TYR A 59 -14.54 8.50 2.31
CA TYR A 59 -15.24 9.76 2.06
C TYR A 59 -16.27 9.65 0.93
N ASP A 60 -15.89 9.02 -0.20
CA ASP A 60 -16.80 8.69 -1.30
C ASP A 60 -16.26 7.44 -2.03
N ILE A 61 -16.81 6.30 -1.68
CA ILE A 61 -16.41 4.99 -2.19
C ILE A 61 -16.57 4.89 -3.72
N ASN A 62 -17.59 5.51 -4.30
CA ASN A 62 -17.84 5.43 -5.73
C ASN A 62 -16.80 6.24 -6.52
N ILE A 63 -16.46 7.42 -6.03
CA ILE A 63 -15.40 8.25 -6.61
C ILE A 63 -14.06 7.53 -6.46
N ALA A 64 -13.75 7.00 -5.27
CA ALA A 64 -12.52 6.26 -5.02
C ALA A 64 -12.40 5.06 -5.96
N LYS A 65 -13.42 4.21 -6.05
CA LYS A 65 -13.48 3.06 -6.95
C LYS A 65 -13.23 3.45 -8.42
N SER A 66 -13.90 4.47 -8.89
CA SER A 66 -13.71 4.96 -10.26
C SER A 66 -12.28 5.40 -10.53
N LYS A 67 -11.66 6.15 -9.61
CA LYS A 67 -10.28 6.65 -9.76
C LYS A 67 -9.26 5.53 -9.64
N ILE A 68 -9.43 4.61 -8.71
CA ILE A 68 -8.60 3.41 -8.55
C ILE A 68 -8.60 2.59 -9.83
N ASN A 69 -9.78 2.28 -10.38
CA ASN A 69 -9.88 1.53 -11.62
C ASN A 69 -9.21 2.24 -12.79
N ASN A 70 -9.34 3.57 -12.87
CA ASN A 70 -8.63 4.35 -13.90
C ASN A 70 -7.11 4.30 -13.74
N LEU A 71 -6.57 4.36 -12.50
CA LEU A 71 -5.13 4.19 -12.25
C LEU A 71 -4.66 2.80 -12.69
N ARG A 72 -5.39 1.75 -12.32
CA ARG A 72 -5.07 0.38 -12.72
C ARG A 72 -5.13 0.18 -14.22
N ASN A 73 -6.11 0.76 -14.91
CA ASN A 73 -6.19 0.75 -16.37
C ASN A 73 -5.02 1.48 -17.06
N LEU A 74 -4.40 2.45 -16.38
CA LEU A 74 -3.15 3.07 -16.81
C LEU A 74 -1.92 2.19 -16.54
N GLY A 75 -2.08 1.08 -15.81
CA GLY A 75 -1.05 0.11 -15.49
C GLY A 75 -0.35 0.34 -14.15
N PHE A 76 -0.81 1.29 -13.32
CA PHE A 76 -0.34 1.45 -11.93
C PHE A 76 -0.87 0.34 -11.05
N GLN A 77 -0.09 0.02 -10.00
CA GLN A 77 -0.58 -0.73 -8.85
C GLN A 77 -1.10 0.25 -7.81
N VAL A 78 -2.08 -0.16 -7.03
CA VAL A 78 -2.69 0.70 -5.99
C VAL A 78 -2.61 0.03 -4.64
N ALA A 79 -2.22 0.78 -3.61
CA ALA A 79 -2.21 0.37 -2.22
C ALA A 79 -3.14 1.24 -1.39
N ILE A 80 -3.87 0.63 -0.45
CA ILE A 80 -4.49 1.35 0.66
C ILE A 80 -3.47 1.47 1.77
N ASP A 81 -3.18 2.71 2.18
CA ASP A 81 -2.21 3.03 3.23
C ASP A 81 -2.89 3.30 4.58
N ASP A 82 -2.12 3.16 5.67
CA ASP A 82 -2.56 3.36 7.06
C ASP A 82 -3.80 2.52 7.45
N PHE A 83 -3.94 1.31 6.85
CA PHE A 83 -5.11 0.48 7.06
C PHE A 83 -5.34 0.13 8.52
N GLY A 84 -6.59 0.33 8.96
CA GLY A 84 -7.06 0.04 10.31
C GLY A 84 -6.83 1.18 11.30
N THR A 85 -6.41 2.38 10.88
CA THR A 85 -6.27 3.54 11.77
C THR A 85 -7.60 4.25 12.01
N GLY A 86 -8.58 4.08 11.11
CA GLY A 86 -9.90 4.69 11.16
C GLY A 86 -11.02 3.73 11.59
N TYR A 87 -12.26 4.13 11.32
CA TYR A 87 -13.47 3.31 11.49
C TYR A 87 -13.62 2.32 10.32
N SER A 88 -12.69 1.38 10.22
CA SER A 88 -12.66 0.45 9.08
C SER A 88 -13.83 -0.51 9.12
N SER A 89 -14.78 -0.33 8.23
CA SER A 89 -15.66 -1.42 7.84
C SER A 89 -14.96 -2.21 6.73
N LEU A 90 -14.51 -3.43 7.01
CA LEU A 90 -13.88 -4.33 6.02
C LEU A 90 -14.74 -4.55 4.77
N SER A 91 -16.04 -4.22 4.85
CA SER A 91 -16.99 -4.43 3.74
C SER A 91 -16.67 -3.60 2.49
N TYR A 92 -16.12 -2.38 2.64
CA TYR A 92 -15.81 -1.55 1.48
C TYR A 92 -14.59 -2.03 0.68
N LEU A 93 -13.66 -2.76 1.35
CA LEU A 93 -12.48 -3.27 0.67
C LEU A 93 -12.81 -4.23 -0.46
N SER A 94 -13.86 -5.04 -0.31
CA SER A 94 -14.30 -5.95 -1.36
C SER A 94 -14.81 -5.22 -2.60
N ASP A 95 -15.20 -3.95 -2.46
CA ASP A 95 -15.68 -3.13 -3.56
C ASP A 95 -14.54 -2.39 -4.29
N LEU A 96 -13.35 -2.30 -3.68
CA LEU A 96 -12.18 -1.67 -4.27
C LEU A 96 -11.26 -2.71 -4.89
N GLU A 97 -10.90 -2.49 -6.14
CA GLU A 97 -9.91 -3.31 -6.83
C GLU A 97 -8.50 -2.77 -6.55
N VAL A 98 -7.95 -3.06 -5.36
CA VAL A 98 -6.58 -2.66 -4.98
C VAL A 98 -5.62 -3.85 -5.01
N ASP A 99 -4.33 -3.58 -5.17
CA ASP A 99 -3.30 -4.62 -5.30
C ASP A 99 -2.65 -4.90 -3.93
N PHE A 100 -2.57 -3.89 -3.06
CA PHE A 100 -1.93 -3.99 -1.75
C PHE A 100 -2.77 -3.36 -0.64
N ILE A 101 -2.63 -3.92 0.56
CA ILE A 101 -3.07 -3.32 1.81
C ILE A 101 -1.83 -3.15 2.69
N LYS A 102 -1.53 -1.90 3.09
CA LYS A 102 -0.44 -1.56 4.01
C LYS A 102 -1.03 -1.47 5.41
N ILE A 103 -0.61 -2.37 6.27
CA ILE A 103 -1.09 -2.45 7.65
C ILE A 103 -0.19 -1.61 8.54
N ASP A 104 -0.80 -0.63 9.22
CA ASP A 104 -0.12 0.35 10.07
C ASP A 104 0.69 -0.29 11.21
N ARG A 105 1.82 0.35 11.55
CA ARG A 105 2.74 -0.07 12.62
C ARG A 105 2.09 -0.33 13.98
N LYS A 106 0.95 0.29 14.28
CA LYS A 106 0.25 0.07 15.55
C LYS A 106 -0.07 -1.40 15.81
N PHE A 107 -0.36 -2.17 14.75
CA PHE A 107 -0.62 -3.61 14.87
C PHE A 107 0.65 -4.40 15.18
N VAL A 108 1.81 -3.92 14.72
CA VAL A 108 3.12 -4.52 15.04
C VAL A 108 3.50 -4.24 16.50
N LEU A 109 3.18 -3.05 17.04
CA LEU A 109 3.43 -2.70 18.44
C LEU A 109 2.63 -3.57 19.42
N ASP A 110 1.47 -4.08 19.01
CA ASP A 110 0.62 -4.94 19.83
C ASP A 110 0.94 -6.44 19.71
N LEU A 111 1.99 -6.84 18.98
CA LEU A 111 2.40 -8.25 18.82
C LEU A 111 2.89 -8.92 20.12
N ASN A 112 3.15 -8.17 21.17
CA ASN A 112 3.44 -8.70 22.50
C ASN A 112 2.19 -9.25 23.21
N LYS A 113 0.98 -8.96 22.71
CA LYS A 113 -0.31 -9.40 23.26
C LYS A 113 -0.92 -10.48 22.37
N GLU A 114 -1.45 -11.55 22.95
CA GLU A 114 -2.12 -12.61 22.17
C GLU A 114 -3.30 -12.09 21.34
N LYS A 115 -4.06 -11.11 21.88
CA LYS A 115 -5.13 -10.44 21.14
C LYS A 115 -4.61 -9.71 19.91
N GLY A 116 -3.47 -8.98 20.05
CA GLY A 116 -2.84 -8.26 18.92
C GLY A 116 -2.39 -9.21 17.82
N LYS A 117 -1.74 -10.33 18.19
CA LYS A 117 -1.34 -11.38 17.24
C LYS A 117 -2.53 -11.93 16.45
N LYS A 118 -3.64 -12.22 17.16
CA LYS A 118 -4.86 -12.72 16.52
C LYS A 118 -5.44 -11.70 15.53
N VAL A 119 -5.57 -10.44 15.97
CA VAL A 119 -6.11 -9.36 15.13
C VAL A 119 -5.28 -9.19 13.87
N LEU A 120 -3.95 -9.09 13.99
CA LEU A 120 -3.09 -8.91 12.81
C LEU A 120 -3.22 -10.09 11.84
N ARG A 121 -3.20 -11.32 12.34
CA ARG A 121 -3.38 -12.52 11.49
C ARG A 121 -4.73 -12.52 10.78
N ASP A 122 -5.81 -12.15 11.48
CA ASP A 122 -7.14 -12.11 10.90
C ASP A 122 -7.24 -11.04 9.80
N ILE A 123 -6.62 -9.87 9.98
CA ILE A 123 -6.53 -8.81 8.95
C ILE A 123 -5.78 -9.33 7.72
N ILE A 124 -4.63 -9.99 7.89
CA ILE A 124 -3.87 -10.57 6.78
C ILE A 124 -4.72 -11.57 6.00
N ASN A 125 -5.40 -12.49 6.70
CA ASN A 125 -6.23 -13.50 6.06
C ASN A 125 -7.41 -12.88 5.27
N ILE A 126 -8.06 -11.85 5.83
CA ILE A 126 -9.14 -11.13 5.14
C ILE A 126 -8.60 -10.44 3.89
N SER A 127 -7.46 -9.76 3.99
CA SER A 127 -6.82 -9.10 2.84
C SER A 127 -6.53 -10.09 1.71
N HIS A 128 -6.00 -11.26 2.03
CA HIS A 128 -5.76 -12.32 1.06
C HIS A 128 -7.06 -12.88 0.47
N SER A 129 -8.14 -13.01 1.27
CA SER A 129 -9.42 -13.53 0.78
C SER A 129 -10.08 -12.65 -0.28
N ILE A 130 -9.76 -11.36 -0.30
CA ILE A 130 -10.21 -10.41 -1.34
C ILE A 130 -9.17 -10.20 -2.45
N GLY A 131 -8.09 -10.98 -2.48
CA GLY A 131 -7.07 -10.98 -3.53
C GLY A 131 -5.98 -9.92 -3.40
N CYS A 132 -5.89 -9.22 -2.26
CA CYS A 132 -4.87 -8.22 -2.01
C CYS A 132 -3.62 -8.85 -1.39
N LYS A 133 -2.44 -8.32 -1.74
CA LYS A 133 -1.18 -8.58 -1.03
C LYS A 133 -1.05 -7.66 0.17
N VAL A 134 -0.35 -8.12 1.20
CA VAL A 134 -0.21 -7.41 2.46
C VAL A 134 1.22 -6.92 2.65
N ILE A 135 1.34 -5.63 2.98
CA ILE A 135 2.58 -4.98 3.41
C ILE A 135 2.43 -4.64 4.89
N ILE A 136 3.32 -5.15 5.74
CA ILE A 136 3.35 -4.80 7.17
C ILE A 136 4.36 -3.70 7.40
N GLU A 137 3.92 -2.62 8.03
CA GLU A 137 4.77 -1.48 8.34
C GLU A 137 5.30 -1.49 9.79
N GLY A 138 6.44 -0.81 9.98
CA GLY A 138 6.99 -0.55 11.31
C GLY A 138 7.59 -1.77 12.01
N VAL A 139 8.10 -2.75 11.26
CA VAL A 139 8.88 -3.86 11.83
C VAL A 139 10.26 -3.35 12.25
N GLU A 140 10.58 -3.48 13.56
CA GLU A 140 11.78 -2.91 14.16
C GLU A 140 12.79 -3.97 14.67
N ASN A 141 12.35 -5.23 14.80
CA ASN A 141 13.20 -6.30 15.31
C ASN A 141 12.87 -7.68 14.71
N GLU A 142 13.80 -8.63 14.91
CA GLU A 142 13.71 -9.99 14.37
C GLU A 142 12.47 -10.75 14.86
N SER A 143 12.09 -10.60 16.13
CA SER A 143 10.93 -11.32 16.69
C SER A 143 9.62 -10.89 16.01
N GLN A 144 9.46 -9.60 15.74
CA GLN A 144 8.33 -9.07 14.96
C GLN A 144 8.36 -9.62 13.54
N LEU A 145 9.53 -9.59 12.88
CA LEU A 145 9.69 -10.10 11.52
C LEU A 145 9.28 -11.57 11.41
N GLN A 146 9.72 -12.42 12.33
CA GLN A 146 9.37 -13.83 12.32
C GLN A 146 7.87 -14.05 12.49
N LEU A 147 7.23 -13.30 13.38
CA LEU A 147 5.77 -13.40 13.60
C LEU A 147 4.98 -12.98 12.36
N VAL A 148 5.30 -11.85 11.73
CA VAL A 148 4.56 -11.38 10.55
C VAL A 148 4.77 -12.31 9.35
N LYS A 149 5.96 -12.93 9.22
CA LYS A 149 6.20 -13.99 8.22
C LYS A 149 5.32 -15.23 8.47
N ILE A 150 5.23 -15.69 9.74
CA ILE A 150 4.39 -16.83 10.11
C ILE A 150 2.90 -16.52 9.83
N PHE A 151 2.48 -15.27 9.99
CA PHE A 151 1.10 -14.85 9.70
C PHE A 151 0.81 -14.72 8.20
N GLY A 152 1.85 -14.78 7.35
CA GLY A 152 1.70 -14.80 5.89
C GLY A 152 1.81 -13.43 5.23
N ALA A 153 2.45 -12.43 5.87
CA ALA A 153 2.71 -11.15 5.22
C ALA A 153 3.52 -11.33 3.92
N ASP A 154 3.10 -10.68 2.83
CA ASP A 154 3.79 -10.74 1.53
C ASP A 154 5.03 -9.87 1.51
N PHE A 155 4.95 -8.70 2.14
CA PHE A 155 6.01 -7.71 2.22
C PHE A 155 6.10 -7.12 3.62
N VAL A 156 7.29 -6.63 3.95
CA VAL A 156 7.56 -6.02 5.26
C VAL A 156 8.40 -4.76 5.06
N GLN A 157 8.04 -3.71 5.78
CA GLN A 157 8.75 -2.44 5.82
C GLN A 157 9.00 -2.02 7.26
N GLY A 158 10.19 -1.45 7.54
CA GLY A 158 10.49 -0.92 8.87
C GLY A 158 11.97 -0.74 9.16
N PHE A 159 12.26 -0.18 10.33
CA PHE A 159 13.63 0.15 10.77
C PHE A 159 14.53 -1.07 10.99
N TYR A 160 13.96 -2.26 11.04
CA TYR A 160 14.73 -3.49 11.04
C TYR A 160 15.60 -3.62 9.78
N PHE A 161 15.12 -3.17 8.64
CA PHE A 161 15.85 -3.28 7.36
C PHE A 161 16.69 -2.03 7.10
N HIS A 162 16.08 -0.86 7.21
CA HIS A 162 16.76 0.41 6.95
C HIS A 162 16.04 1.56 7.66
N LYS A 163 16.83 2.49 8.20
CA LYS A 163 16.31 3.77 8.68
C LYS A 163 16.37 4.80 7.54
N PRO A 164 15.43 5.74 7.47
CA PRO A 164 15.52 6.83 6.50
C PRO A 164 16.89 7.51 6.59
N ASN A 165 17.52 7.76 5.45
CA ASN A 165 18.71 8.58 5.41
C ASN A 165 18.30 10.03 5.72
N THR A 166 18.89 10.63 6.75
CA THR A 166 18.75 12.06 7.06
C THR A 166 19.56 12.89 6.10
#